data_685be1e5d1ad515542437226baee5a85
#
_entry.id   685be1e5d1ad515542437226baee5a85
#
_cell.length_a   1.000
_cell.length_b   1.000
_cell.length_c   1.000
_cell.angle_alpha   90.00
_cell.angle_beta   90.00
_cell.angle_gamma   90.00
#
_symmetry.space_group_name_H-M   'P 1'
#
loop_
_entity.id
_entity.type
_entity.pdbx_description
1 polymer ?
#
loop_
_entity_poly.entity_id
_entity_poly.type
_entity_poly.pdbx_seq_one_letter_code
_entity_poly.pdbx_strand_id
1 'polypeptide(L)'
;MDEPSIHLGYLTYQRNSGSEEVEFYYPSGVNWDCVRCGACCGDVDKRERMIRLLDKDVDRIKEVTDEEFFEEWDEGSFTGLMLKNAGKCIFLGEDGCRIYDNRALLCRMYPFWLERQDGLFVFGVDADCPGQGKGDLLGEDFFRNLLKMALEAMDY
;
A
#
# COMPACT_ATOMS: atom_id res chain seq x y z
N MET A 1 24.18 3.14 16.22
CA MET A 1 23.15 3.25 15.19
C MET A 1 21.80 2.90 15.79
N ASP A 2 20.95 3.87 15.83
CA ASP A 2 19.68 3.70 16.52
C ASP A 2 18.70 2.92 15.66
N GLU A 3 18.11 1.89 16.21
CA GLU A 3 17.02 1.20 15.55
C GLU A 3 15.83 2.16 15.45
N PRO A 4 15.08 2.12 14.34
CA PRO A 4 13.87 2.95 14.26
C PRO A 4 12.93 2.57 15.38
N SER A 5 12.53 3.57 16.15
CA SER A 5 11.55 3.37 17.20
C SER A 5 10.20 3.04 16.60
N ILE A 6 9.46 2.16 17.24
CA ILE A 6 8.11 1.81 16.85
C ILE A 6 7.15 2.45 17.84
N HIS A 7 6.19 3.20 17.35
CA HIS A 7 5.17 3.84 18.16
C HIS A 7 3.85 3.11 18.07
N LEU A 8 3.10 3.13 19.16
CA LEU A 8 1.74 2.57 19.22
C LEU A 8 0.73 3.68 18.94
N GLY A 9 -0.18 3.42 18.01
CA GLY A 9 -1.29 4.31 17.71
C GLY A 9 -2.63 3.60 17.84
N TYR A 10 -3.71 4.38 17.81
CA TYR A 10 -5.06 3.86 17.96
C TYR A 10 -5.97 4.43 16.88
N LEU A 11 -6.86 3.58 16.39
CA LEU A 11 -7.90 3.95 15.43
C LEU A 11 -9.25 3.45 15.96
N THR A 12 -10.21 4.35 16.08
CA THR A 12 -11.60 3.95 16.33
C THR A 12 -12.24 3.68 14.97
N TYR A 13 -12.49 2.41 14.66
CA TYR A 13 -13.00 1.99 13.37
C TYR A 13 -14.49 1.65 13.46
N GLN A 14 -15.30 2.24 12.59
CA GLN A 14 -16.74 2.02 12.54
C GLN A 14 -17.08 0.81 11.69
N ARG A 15 -17.75 -0.16 12.31
CA ARG A 15 -18.24 -1.36 11.62
C ARG A 15 -19.77 -1.38 11.70
N ASN A 16 -20.38 -2.24 10.89
CA ASN A 16 -21.86 -2.36 10.90
C ASN A 16 -22.43 -2.76 12.27
N SER A 17 -21.63 -3.45 13.07
CA SER A 17 -22.02 -3.90 14.41
C SER A 17 -21.61 -2.94 15.53
N GLY A 18 -21.07 -1.76 15.19
CA GLY A 18 -20.62 -0.76 16.16
C GLY A 18 -19.18 -0.32 15.89
N SER A 19 -18.59 0.38 16.84
CA SER A 19 -17.19 0.82 16.72
C SER A 19 -16.25 -0.13 17.43
N GLU A 20 -15.05 -0.27 16.88
CA GLU A 20 -13.96 -1.08 17.44
C GLU A 20 -12.71 -0.22 17.54
N GLU A 21 -12.01 -0.32 18.67
CA GLU A 21 -10.70 0.33 18.81
C GLU A 21 -9.63 -0.61 18.27
N VAL A 22 -8.90 -0.16 17.26
CA VAL A 22 -7.84 -0.94 16.60
C VAL A 22 -6.49 -0.38 17.00
N GLU A 23 -5.62 -1.24 17.51
CA GLU A 23 -4.24 -0.86 17.84
C GLU A 23 -3.34 -1.13 16.64
N PHE A 24 -2.40 -0.23 16.39
CA PHE A 24 -1.42 -0.41 15.33
C PHE A 24 -0.06 0.16 15.74
N TYR A 25 0.99 -0.42 15.17
CA TYR A 25 2.36 0.07 15.35
C TYR A 25 2.85 0.69 14.06
N TYR A 26 3.60 1.78 14.17
CA TYR A 26 4.14 2.49 13.01
C TYR A 26 5.58 2.93 13.28
N PRO A 27 6.41 3.02 12.22
CA PRO A 27 7.80 3.47 12.39
C PRO A 27 7.84 4.96 12.71
N SER A 28 8.65 5.32 13.71
CA SER A 28 8.87 6.72 14.07
C SER A 28 10.02 7.32 13.27
N GLY A 29 10.04 8.63 13.18
CA GLY A 29 11.14 9.34 12.55
C GLY A 29 11.20 9.18 11.03
N VAL A 30 10.09 8.80 10.39
CA VAL A 30 10.03 8.63 8.95
C VAL A 30 9.56 9.93 8.29
N ASN A 31 10.39 10.44 7.37
CA ASN A 31 10.00 11.48 6.43
C ASN A 31 9.82 10.82 5.07
N TRP A 32 8.76 11.14 4.36
CA TRP A 32 8.53 10.57 3.04
C TRP A 32 7.67 11.49 2.19
N ASP A 33 8.03 11.57 0.91
CA ASP A 33 7.20 12.19 -0.12
C ASP A 33 7.47 11.47 -1.44
N CYS A 34 6.42 11.25 -2.21
CA CYS A 34 6.56 10.52 -3.47
C CYS A 34 7.33 11.36 -4.49
N VAL A 35 8.44 10.80 -4.99
CA VAL A 35 9.25 11.44 -6.04
C VAL A 35 8.94 10.87 -7.43
N ARG A 36 7.91 10.03 -7.55
CA ARG A 36 7.44 9.41 -8.80
C ARG A 36 8.55 8.65 -9.54
N CYS A 37 9.35 7.91 -8.79
CA CYS A 37 10.45 7.12 -9.34
C CYS A 37 10.02 5.87 -10.09
N GLY A 38 8.75 5.45 -9.95
CA GLY A 38 8.25 4.22 -10.54
C GLY A 38 8.56 2.95 -9.77
N ALA A 39 9.23 3.04 -8.63
CA ALA A 39 9.58 1.86 -7.82
C ALA A 39 8.36 1.08 -7.32
N CYS A 40 7.23 1.76 -7.13
CA CYS A 40 5.97 1.11 -6.74
C CYS A 40 5.35 0.29 -7.87
N CYS A 41 5.79 0.49 -9.10
CA CYS A 41 5.26 -0.18 -10.30
C CYS A 41 6.19 -1.26 -10.84
N GLY A 42 7.33 -1.53 -10.23
CA GLY A 42 8.25 -2.47 -10.81
C GLY A 42 9.29 -3.05 -9.87
N ASP A 43 10.00 -4.01 -10.41
CA ASP A 43 11.11 -4.65 -9.71
C ASP A 43 12.27 -3.67 -9.60
N VAL A 44 12.93 -3.68 -8.45
CA VAL A 44 14.08 -2.82 -8.19
C VAL A 44 15.19 -3.69 -7.67
N ASP A 45 16.33 -3.70 -8.39
CA ASP A 45 17.52 -4.46 -8.04
C ASP A 45 17.18 -5.91 -7.67
N LYS A 46 17.27 -6.29 -6.39
CA LYS A 46 17.02 -7.66 -5.93
C LYS A 46 15.59 -7.87 -5.44
N ARG A 47 14.75 -6.84 -5.53
CA ARG A 47 13.36 -6.92 -5.05
C ARG A 47 12.41 -7.13 -6.22
N GLU A 48 11.59 -8.17 -6.13
CA GLU A 48 10.48 -8.38 -7.06
C GLU A 48 9.23 -7.68 -6.52
N ARG A 49 8.64 -6.81 -7.33
CA ARG A 49 7.41 -6.12 -6.97
C ARG A 49 6.18 -6.95 -7.36
N MET A 50 5.44 -7.41 -6.38
CA MET A 50 4.18 -8.13 -6.60
C MET A 50 3.02 -7.25 -6.16
N ILE A 51 2.24 -6.76 -7.11
CA ILE A 51 1.08 -5.92 -6.83
C ILE A 51 -0.15 -6.81 -6.76
N ARG A 52 -0.50 -7.23 -5.55
CA ARG A 52 -1.70 -8.03 -5.31
C ARG A 52 -2.92 -7.13 -5.28
N LEU A 53 -4.01 -7.62 -5.83
CA LEU A 53 -5.23 -6.85 -6.05
C LEU A 53 -6.38 -7.40 -5.23
N LEU A 54 -7.11 -6.51 -4.59
CA LEU A 54 -8.40 -6.82 -3.98
C LEU A 54 -9.49 -6.82 -5.05
N ASP A 55 -10.64 -7.45 -4.77
CA ASP A 55 -11.78 -7.40 -5.68
C ASP A 55 -12.18 -5.95 -6.01
N LYS A 56 -12.17 -5.08 -5.00
CA LYS A 56 -12.48 -3.66 -5.19
C LYS A 56 -11.47 -2.97 -6.09
N ASP A 57 -10.20 -3.36 -6.03
CA ASP A 57 -9.17 -2.83 -6.92
C ASP A 57 -9.47 -3.21 -8.37
N VAL A 58 -9.78 -4.49 -8.59
CA VAL A 58 -10.10 -5.02 -9.92
C VAL A 58 -11.31 -4.28 -10.50
N ASP A 59 -12.38 -4.15 -9.71
CA ASP A 59 -13.60 -3.48 -10.16
C ASP A 59 -13.34 -2.03 -10.53
N ARG A 60 -12.59 -1.32 -9.71
CA ARG A 60 -12.27 0.09 -9.95
C ARG A 60 -11.41 0.29 -11.20
N ILE A 61 -10.43 -0.59 -11.40
CA ILE A 61 -9.55 -0.51 -12.57
C ILE A 61 -10.32 -0.84 -13.84
N LYS A 62 -11.26 -1.80 -13.79
CA LYS A 62 -12.10 -2.14 -14.95
C LYS A 62 -12.96 -0.97 -15.42
N GLU A 63 -13.24 -0.01 -14.56
CA GLU A 63 -14.00 1.18 -14.94
C GLU A 63 -13.23 2.09 -15.90
N VAL A 64 -11.90 2.02 -15.92
CA VAL A 64 -11.04 2.92 -16.70
C VAL A 64 -10.25 2.23 -17.81
N THR A 65 -10.30 0.91 -17.91
CA THR A 65 -9.60 0.18 -18.96
C THR A 65 -10.33 -1.12 -19.32
N ASP A 66 -10.23 -1.51 -20.60
CA ASP A 66 -10.69 -2.81 -21.09
C ASP A 66 -9.53 -3.80 -21.25
N GLU A 67 -8.31 -3.37 -20.94
CA GLU A 67 -7.14 -4.24 -21.04
C GLU A 67 -7.20 -5.38 -20.03
N GLU A 68 -6.63 -6.53 -20.40
CA GLU A 68 -6.37 -7.60 -19.45
C GLU A 68 -5.16 -7.20 -18.62
N PHE A 69 -5.36 -6.97 -17.32
CA PHE A 69 -4.32 -6.40 -16.47
C PHE A 69 -3.92 -7.26 -15.28
N PHE A 70 -4.60 -8.38 -15.05
CA PHE A 70 -4.31 -9.23 -13.89
C PHE A 70 -4.55 -10.70 -14.21
N GLU A 71 -3.92 -11.56 -13.41
CA GLU A 71 -4.22 -13.00 -13.38
C GLU A 71 -4.82 -13.33 -12.02
N GLU A 72 -5.51 -14.48 -11.95
CA GLU A 72 -6.11 -14.94 -10.70
C GLU A 72 -5.03 -15.23 -9.66
N TRP A 73 -5.32 -14.87 -8.43
CA TRP A 73 -4.45 -15.06 -7.29
C TRP A 73 -5.29 -15.47 -6.10
N ASP A 74 -4.72 -16.26 -5.20
CA ASP A 74 -5.45 -16.72 -4.02
C ASP A 74 -4.55 -16.56 -2.80
N GLU A 75 -4.66 -15.40 -2.15
CA GLU A 75 -3.92 -15.10 -0.94
C GLU A 75 -4.78 -14.21 -0.04
N GLY A 76 -5.60 -14.86 0.81
CA GLY A 76 -6.48 -14.14 1.73
C GLY A 76 -7.48 -13.24 1.01
N SER A 77 -7.42 -11.95 1.29
CA SER A 77 -8.32 -10.97 0.67
C SER A 77 -7.93 -10.60 -0.76
N PHE A 78 -6.74 -11.01 -1.19
CA PHE A 78 -6.24 -10.69 -2.53
C PHE A 78 -6.64 -11.78 -3.51
N THR A 79 -7.31 -11.37 -4.58
CA THR A 79 -7.87 -12.29 -5.59
C THR A 79 -7.26 -12.10 -6.97
N GLY A 80 -6.37 -11.15 -7.13
CA GLY A 80 -5.69 -10.90 -8.38
C GLY A 80 -4.24 -10.49 -8.19
N LEU A 81 -3.44 -10.69 -9.24
CA LEU A 81 -2.05 -10.26 -9.29
C LEU A 81 -1.86 -9.44 -10.55
N MET A 82 -1.40 -8.20 -10.39
CA MET A 82 -1.18 -7.29 -11.52
C MET A 82 -0.14 -7.86 -12.48
N LEU A 83 -0.44 -7.82 -13.76
CA LEU A 83 0.50 -8.26 -14.80
C LEU A 83 1.66 -7.28 -14.91
N LYS A 84 2.83 -7.82 -15.26
CA LYS A 84 4.05 -7.04 -15.47
C LYS A 84 4.59 -7.30 -16.87
N ASN A 85 5.25 -6.29 -17.42
CA ASN A 85 5.98 -6.38 -18.67
C ASN A 85 7.42 -5.95 -18.40
N ALA A 86 8.38 -6.85 -18.62
CA ALA A 86 9.80 -6.62 -18.34
C ALA A 86 10.06 -6.15 -16.90
N GLY A 87 9.37 -6.77 -15.93
CA GLY A 87 9.52 -6.48 -14.51
C GLY A 87 8.78 -5.26 -14.01
N LYS A 88 7.96 -4.62 -14.86
CA LYS A 88 7.22 -3.42 -14.51
C LYS A 88 5.72 -3.61 -14.72
N CYS A 89 4.92 -2.96 -13.87
CA CYS A 89 3.47 -2.94 -14.01
C CYS A 89 3.07 -2.50 -15.42
N ILE A 90 2.09 -3.18 -16.02
CA ILE A 90 1.65 -2.86 -17.38
C ILE A 90 1.09 -1.44 -17.52
N PHE A 91 0.68 -0.81 -16.41
CA PHE A 91 0.16 0.55 -16.43
C PHE A 91 1.23 1.63 -16.27
N LEU A 92 2.49 1.23 -16.08
CA LEU A 92 3.58 2.21 -15.98
C LEU A 92 3.92 2.73 -17.36
N GLY A 93 3.65 4.03 -17.58
CA GLY A 93 3.98 4.73 -18.81
C GLY A 93 5.18 5.67 -18.61
N GLU A 94 5.50 6.46 -19.63
CA GLU A 94 6.61 7.40 -19.60
C GLU A 94 6.42 8.49 -18.53
N ASP A 95 5.18 8.90 -18.29
CA ASP A 95 4.84 9.96 -17.33
C ASP A 95 4.34 9.41 -16.00
N GLY A 96 4.56 8.13 -15.72
CA GLY A 96 4.13 7.48 -14.51
C GLY A 96 2.96 6.54 -14.74
N CYS A 97 2.21 6.25 -13.68
CA CYS A 97 1.09 5.31 -13.74
C CYS A 97 -0.07 5.87 -14.58
N ARG A 98 -0.49 5.13 -15.63
CA ARG A 98 -1.59 5.54 -16.51
C ARG A 98 -2.95 5.52 -15.81
N ILE A 99 -3.07 4.78 -14.70
CA ILE A 99 -4.30 4.69 -13.91
C ILE A 99 -4.10 5.28 -12.51
N TYR A 100 -3.31 6.34 -12.40
CA TYR A 100 -2.88 6.89 -11.12
C TYR A 100 -4.04 7.09 -10.13
N ASP A 101 -5.15 7.66 -10.58
CA ASP A 101 -6.30 7.93 -9.70
C ASP A 101 -7.07 6.66 -9.30
N ASN A 102 -6.84 5.56 -10.02
CA ASN A 102 -7.50 4.28 -9.77
C ASN A 102 -6.52 3.19 -9.32
N ARG A 103 -5.38 3.61 -8.76
CA ARG A 103 -4.36 2.66 -8.32
C ARG A 103 -4.88 1.64 -7.32
N ALA A 104 -4.31 0.44 -7.36
CA ALA A 104 -4.56 -0.59 -6.36
C ALA A 104 -4.17 -0.11 -4.96
N LEU A 105 -4.73 -0.73 -3.93
CA LEU A 105 -4.43 -0.38 -2.54
C LEU A 105 -2.91 -0.41 -2.27
N LEU A 106 -2.23 -1.48 -2.69
CA LEU A 106 -0.79 -1.60 -2.46
C LEU A 106 0.02 -0.49 -3.11
N CYS A 107 -0.42 -0.01 -4.27
CA CYS A 107 0.22 1.13 -4.95
C CYS A 107 0.00 2.44 -4.19
N ARG A 108 -1.20 2.62 -3.63
CA ARG A 108 -1.53 3.81 -2.85
C ARG A 108 -0.83 3.84 -1.50
N MET A 109 -0.54 2.67 -0.93
CA MET A 109 0.15 2.55 0.35
C MET A 109 1.67 2.64 0.22
N TYR A 110 2.24 2.30 -0.94
CA TYR A 110 3.68 2.29 -1.13
C TYR A 110 4.31 3.64 -0.72
N PRO A 111 5.41 3.71 0.00
CA PRO A 111 6.36 2.64 0.35
C PRO A 111 6.03 1.89 1.65
N PHE A 112 4.87 2.09 2.19
CA PHE A 112 4.47 1.45 3.44
C PHE A 112 3.76 0.14 3.15
N TRP A 113 3.95 -0.83 4.05
CA TRP A 113 3.25 -2.10 3.99
C TRP A 113 2.64 -2.39 5.36
N LEU A 114 1.62 -3.22 5.36
CA LEU A 114 0.85 -3.53 6.55
C LEU A 114 0.85 -5.04 6.78
N GLU A 115 1.22 -5.45 7.98
CA GLU A 115 1.13 -6.84 8.42
C GLU A 115 0.20 -6.95 9.61
N ARG A 116 -0.42 -8.10 9.76
CA ARG A 116 -1.21 -8.43 10.93
C ARG A 116 -0.49 -9.51 11.72
N GLN A 117 -0.13 -9.22 12.97
CA GLN A 117 0.58 -10.13 13.85
C GLN A 117 -0.17 -10.23 15.16
N ASP A 118 -0.63 -11.43 15.52
CA ASP A 118 -1.34 -11.69 16.78
C ASP A 118 -2.52 -10.72 17.04
N GLY A 119 -3.25 -10.38 15.99
CA GLY A 119 -4.37 -9.44 16.09
C GLY A 119 -4.00 -7.98 16.05
N LEU A 120 -2.71 -7.66 16.01
CA LEU A 120 -2.21 -6.28 15.92
C LEU A 120 -1.79 -5.97 14.48
N PHE A 121 -1.97 -4.72 14.10
CA PHE A 121 -1.50 -4.24 12.80
C PHE A 121 -0.14 -3.57 12.95
N VAL A 122 0.78 -3.87 12.04
CA VAL A 122 2.15 -3.34 12.07
C VAL A 122 2.49 -2.77 10.70
N PHE A 123 2.87 -1.50 10.67
CA PHE A 123 3.35 -0.86 9.44
C PHE A 123 4.86 -1.01 9.33
N GLY A 124 5.32 -1.27 8.11
CA GLY A 124 6.72 -1.19 7.74
C GLY A 124 6.90 -0.28 6.55
N VAL A 125 8.14 -0.01 6.19
CA VAL A 125 8.48 0.89 5.08
C VAL A 125 9.55 0.24 4.20
N ASP A 126 9.36 0.39 2.88
CA ASP A 126 10.33 -0.08 1.89
C ASP A 126 11.53 0.86 1.88
N ALA A 127 12.69 0.33 2.29
CA ALA A 127 13.93 1.11 2.35
C ALA A 127 14.44 1.55 0.98
N ASP A 128 13.98 0.89 -0.09
CA ASP A 128 14.43 1.20 -1.45
C ASP A 128 13.69 2.36 -2.10
N CYS A 129 12.68 2.92 -1.42
CA CYS A 129 11.95 4.07 -1.97
C CYS A 129 12.79 5.35 -1.86
N PRO A 130 13.13 5.99 -2.99
CA PRO A 130 13.92 7.23 -2.95
C PRO A 130 13.19 8.43 -2.37
N GLY A 131 11.88 8.33 -2.12
CA GLY A 131 11.11 9.36 -1.42
C GLY A 131 11.35 9.42 0.07
N GLN A 132 12.00 8.40 0.66
CA GLN A 132 12.36 8.42 2.06
C GLN A 132 13.36 9.54 2.35
N GLY A 133 13.16 10.21 3.47
CA GLY A 133 14.00 11.35 3.86
C GLY A 133 13.55 12.67 3.26
N LYS A 134 12.50 12.66 2.45
CA LYS A 134 11.93 13.86 1.83
C LYS A 134 10.57 14.17 2.43
N GLY A 135 10.19 15.44 2.41
CA GLY A 135 8.89 15.85 2.91
C GLY A 135 8.83 15.98 4.43
N ASP A 136 7.63 16.09 4.94
CA ASP A 136 7.37 16.28 6.36
C ASP A 136 7.49 14.97 7.14
N LEU A 137 7.77 15.10 8.44
CA LEU A 137 7.77 13.96 9.34
C LEU A 137 6.35 13.39 9.45
N LEU A 138 6.24 12.07 9.27
CA LEU A 138 4.96 11.36 9.35
C LEU A 138 4.71 10.88 10.77
N GLY A 139 3.52 11.20 11.29
CA GLY A 139 3.13 10.86 12.65
C GLY A 139 1.95 9.90 12.69
N GLU A 140 1.38 9.76 13.89
CA GLU A 140 0.26 8.84 14.13
C GLU A 140 -0.93 9.12 13.22
N ASP A 141 -1.26 10.39 12.98
CA ASP A 141 -2.41 10.77 12.15
C ASP A 141 -2.27 10.24 10.71
N PHE A 142 -1.07 10.32 10.14
CA PHE A 142 -0.83 9.80 8.81
C PHE A 142 -1.07 8.29 8.74
N PHE A 143 -0.48 7.55 9.68
CA PHE A 143 -0.61 6.09 9.69
C PHE A 143 -2.02 5.64 10.08
N ARG A 144 -2.70 6.39 10.94
CA ARG A 144 -4.11 6.13 11.26
C ARG A 144 -4.98 6.23 10.01
N ASN A 145 -4.79 7.28 9.22
CA ASN A 145 -5.54 7.47 7.98
C ASN A 145 -5.21 6.40 6.95
N LEU A 146 -3.94 6.00 6.87
CA LEU A 146 -3.50 4.93 5.97
C LEU A 146 -4.12 3.58 6.37
N LEU A 147 -4.16 3.29 7.68
CA LEU A 147 -4.80 2.08 8.19
C LEU A 147 -6.30 2.07 7.89
N LYS A 148 -6.98 3.19 8.11
CA LYS A 148 -8.41 3.31 7.82
C LYS A 148 -8.69 3.02 6.35
N MET A 149 -7.90 3.58 5.44
CA MET A 149 -8.03 3.33 4.01
C MET A 149 -7.86 1.84 3.70
N ALA A 150 -6.87 1.18 4.30
CA ALA A 150 -6.61 -0.24 4.07
C ALA A 150 -7.76 -1.11 4.60
N LEU A 151 -8.26 -0.82 5.80
CA LEU A 151 -9.36 -1.59 6.39
C LEU A 151 -10.65 -1.45 5.58
N GLU A 152 -10.95 -0.25 5.11
CA GLU A 152 -12.11 -0.02 4.25
C GLU A 152 -11.98 -0.77 2.92
N ALA A 153 -10.80 -0.76 2.33
CA ALA A 153 -10.55 -1.45 1.06
C ALA A 153 -10.65 -2.99 1.21
N MET A 154 -10.26 -3.51 2.36
CA MET A 154 -10.29 -4.95 2.63
C MET A 154 -11.61 -5.45 3.23
N ASP A 155 -12.60 -4.57 3.41
CA ASP A 155 -13.88 -4.89 4.04
C ASP A 155 -13.72 -5.49 5.46
N TYR A 156 -12.80 -4.94 6.21
CA TYR A 156 -12.51 -5.39 7.57
C TYR A 156 -13.71 -5.31 8.51
#